data_c5dac4c55bc384c347b5ed4eb8aa5dcb
#
_entry.id   c5dac4c55bc384c347b5ed4eb8aa5dcb
#
_cell.length_a   1.000
_cell.length_b   1.000
_cell.length_c   1.000
_cell.angle_alpha   90.00
_cell.angle_beta   90.00
_cell.angle_gamma   90.00
#
_symmetry.space_group_name_H-M   'P 1'
#
loop_
_entity.id
_entity.type
_entity.pdbx_description
1 polymer ?
#
loop_
_entity_poly.entity_id
_entity_poly.type
_entity_poly.pdbx_seq_one_letter_code
_entity_poly.pdbx_strand_id
1 'polypeptide(L)'
;FDPAQLSDPVIRRADGSWLYMLPSAVDDLAMGVTDVLRGEDHVSNTAVQIQMFGALIAAGDGAAQMPRFAHEALLVGKEGKLSKRLGSLGCDAFRERGFEPQAIVALLARLGTSLPVEPIADRGALLETFDLATFGRAPAKFDETELERINAALVHQMDHAAVADRLPAGMDAAGWHAIRPNL
;
A
#
# COMPACT_ATOMS: atom_id res chain seq x y z
N PHE A 1 -2.51 -19.87 -15.80
CA PHE A 1 -3.88 -20.38 -15.68
C PHE A 1 -4.36 -20.93 -17.00
N ASP A 2 -5.05 -22.08 -16.97
CA ASP A 2 -5.76 -22.62 -18.12
C ASP A 2 -7.18 -22.06 -18.13
N PRO A 3 -7.57 -21.29 -19.17
CA PRO A 3 -8.91 -20.71 -19.25
C PRO A 3 -10.03 -21.75 -19.21
N ALA A 4 -9.76 -22.97 -19.71
CA ALA A 4 -10.75 -24.07 -19.69
C ALA A 4 -11.11 -24.56 -18.27
N GLN A 5 -10.29 -24.25 -17.28
CA GLN A 5 -10.51 -24.59 -15.87
C GLN A 5 -11.20 -23.47 -15.09
N LEU A 6 -11.38 -22.29 -15.70
CA LEU A 6 -12.08 -21.18 -15.11
C LEU A 6 -13.56 -21.30 -15.50
N SER A 7 -14.45 -21.23 -14.52
CA SER A 7 -15.89 -21.13 -14.80
C SER A 7 -16.21 -19.76 -15.41
N ASP A 8 -17.33 -19.65 -16.12
CA ASP A 8 -17.81 -18.39 -16.65
C ASP A 8 -18.04 -17.38 -15.51
N PRO A 9 -17.38 -16.20 -15.55
CA PRO A 9 -17.53 -15.23 -14.49
C PRO A 9 -18.90 -14.55 -14.56
N VAL A 10 -19.55 -14.44 -13.41
CA VAL A 10 -20.72 -13.56 -13.31
C VAL A 10 -20.24 -12.12 -13.37
N ILE A 11 -20.64 -11.37 -14.40
CA ILE A 11 -20.27 -9.97 -14.61
C ILE A 11 -21.38 -9.01 -14.19
N ARG A 12 -22.63 -9.49 -14.19
CA ARG A 12 -23.83 -8.72 -13.83
C ARG A 12 -24.78 -9.58 -13.02
N ARG A 13 -25.32 -9.02 -11.93
CA ARG A 13 -26.33 -9.70 -11.10
C ARG A 13 -27.70 -9.66 -11.75
N ALA A 14 -28.63 -10.49 -11.23
CA ALA A 14 -30.00 -10.51 -11.68
C ALA A 14 -30.77 -9.18 -11.47
N ASP A 15 -30.37 -8.41 -10.44
CA ASP A 15 -30.89 -7.07 -10.16
C ASP A 15 -30.35 -5.97 -11.09
N GLY A 16 -29.48 -6.34 -12.03
CA GLY A 16 -28.89 -5.44 -13.00
C GLY A 16 -27.62 -4.73 -12.52
N SER A 17 -27.16 -4.95 -11.29
CA SER A 17 -25.91 -4.37 -10.77
C SER A 17 -24.70 -5.09 -11.36
N TRP A 18 -23.64 -4.32 -11.66
CA TRP A 18 -22.38 -4.85 -12.16
C TRP A 18 -21.50 -5.37 -11.03
N LEU A 19 -20.80 -6.47 -11.27
CA LEU A 19 -19.73 -6.93 -10.41
C LEU A 19 -18.42 -6.26 -10.80
N TYR A 20 -17.58 -5.95 -9.81
CA TYR A 20 -16.45 -5.02 -9.94
C TYR A 20 -15.42 -5.38 -11.03
N MET A 21 -15.22 -6.67 -11.33
CA MET A 21 -14.16 -7.11 -12.24
C MET A 21 -14.29 -6.54 -13.66
N LEU A 22 -15.51 -6.48 -14.21
CA LEU A 22 -15.70 -5.90 -15.53
C LEU A 22 -15.62 -4.37 -15.54
N PRO A 23 -16.32 -3.64 -14.65
CA PRO A 23 -16.14 -2.19 -14.57
C PRO A 23 -14.69 -1.77 -14.35
N SER A 24 -13.94 -2.43 -13.46
CA SER A 24 -12.54 -2.09 -13.25
C SER A 24 -11.68 -2.33 -14.50
N ALA A 25 -11.92 -3.40 -15.26
CA ALA A 25 -11.19 -3.64 -16.51
C ALA A 25 -11.51 -2.58 -17.58
N VAL A 26 -12.78 -2.12 -17.65
CA VAL A 26 -13.18 -1.03 -18.55
C VAL A 26 -12.51 0.29 -18.15
N ASP A 27 -12.54 0.62 -16.86
CA ASP A 27 -11.95 1.85 -16.34
C ASP A 27 -10.41 1.85 -16.55
N ASP A 28 -9.73 0.73 -16.25
CA ASP A 28 -8.29 0.59 -16.44
C ASP A 28 -7.90 0.80 -17.93
N LEU A 29 -8.65 0.26 -18.88
CA LEU A 29 -8.40 0.51 -20.32
C LEU A 29 -8.68 1.96 -20.69
N ALA A 30 -9.80 2.53 -20.24
CA ALA A 30 -10.18 3.91 -20.55
C ALA A 30 -9.21 4.93 -19.97
N MET A 31 -8.64 4.64 -18.81
CA MET A 31 -7.64 5.49 -18.14
C MET A 31 -6.20 5.23 -18.61
N GLY A 32 -5.97 4.22 -19.46
CA GLY A 32 -4.64 3.87 -19.95
C GLY A 32 -3.72 3.30 -18.86
N VAL A 33 -4.27 2.53 -17.92
CA VAL A 33 -3.48 1.87 -16.87
C VAL A 33 -2.52 0.87 -17.50
N THR A 34 -1.23 0.99 -17.18
CA THR A 34 -0.17 0.14 -17.75
C THR A 34 0.25 -0.98 -16.81
N ASP A 35 0.11 -0.78 -15.52
CA ASP A 35 0.58 -1.69 -14.48
C ASP A 35 -0.44 -1.82 -13.36
N VAL A 36 -0.80 -3.04 -13.00
CA VAL A 36 -1.70 -3.38 -11.89
C VAL A 36 -0.91 -4.16 -10.85
N LEU A 37 -0.59 -3.49 -9.73
CA LEU A 37 0.07 -4.10 -8.57
C LEU A 37 -0.97 -4.28 -7.47
N ARG A 38 -1.11 -5.50 -6.93
CA ARG A 38 -2.12 -5.80 -5.92
C ARG A 38 -1.77 -7.04 -5.10
N GLY A 39 -2.54 -7.33 -4.05
CA GLY A 39 -2.31 -8.49 -3.21
C GLY A 39 -2.49 -9.83 -3.95
N GLU A 40 -1.77 -10.85 -3.52
CA GLU A 40 -1.79 -12.20 -4.11
C GLU A 40 -3.15 -12.91 -4.01
N ASP A 41 -4.03 -12.45 -3.13
CA ASP A 41 -5.42 -12.91 -3.03
C ASP A 41 -6.24 -12.62 -4.30
N HIS A 42 -5.75 -11.72 -5.17
CA HIS A 42 -6.33 -11.40 -6.47
C HIS A 42 -5.75 -12.18 -7.67
N VAL A 43 -4.85 -13.14 -7.45
CA VAL A 43 -4.23 -13.90 -8.55
C VAL A 43 -5.27 -14.60 -9.43
N SER A 44 -6.27 -15.25 -8.83
CA SER A 44 -7.38 -15.88 -9.59
C SER A 44 -8.22 -14.86 -10.34
N ASN A 45 -8.48 -13.70 -9.73
CA ASN A 45 -9.22 -12.60 -10.37
C ASN A 45 -8.45 -12.03 -11.57
N THR A 46 -7.11 -11.98 -11.49
CA THR A 46 -6.28 -11.54 -12.61
C THR A 46 -6.45 -12.44 -13.82
N ALA A 47 -6.51 -13.76 -13.63
CA ALA A 47 -6.72 -14.70 -14.73
C ALA A 47 -8.05 -14.44 -15.48
N VAL A 48 -9.12 -14.14 -14.73
CA VAL A 48 -10.43 -13.77 -15.29
C VAL A 48 -10.37 -12.41 -15.98
N GLN A 49 -9.75 -11.41 -15.34
CA GLN A 49 -9.66 -10.06 -15.91
C GLN A 49 -8.82 -10.01 -17.18
N ILE A 50 -7.76 -10.83 -17.31
CA ILE A 50 -6.98 -10.95 -18.57
C ILE A 50 -7.89 -11.36 -19.74
N GLN A 51 -8.84 -12.27 -19.52
CA GLN A 51 -9.83 -12.63 -20.54
C GLN A 51 -10.76 -11.46 -20.87
N MET A 52 -11.22 -10.75 -19.85
CA MET A 52 -12.06 -9.55 -20.04
C MET A 52 -11.33 -8.46 -20.82
N PHE A 53 -10.06 -8.16 -20.45
CA PHE A 53 -9.21 -7.22 -21.18
C PHE A 53 -9.02 -7.65 -22.64
N GLY A 54 -8.72 -8.93 -22.88
CA GLY A 54 -8.57 -9.45 -24.24
C GLY A 54 -9.83 -9.26 -25.08
N ALA A 55 -11.03 -9.55 -24.51
CA ALA A 55 -12.29 -9.37 -25.19
C ALA A 55 -12.62 -7.88 -25.45
N LEU A 56 -12.36 -7.00 -24.47
CA LEU A 56 -12.58 -5.55 -24.59
C LEU A 56 -11.65 -4.94 -25.66
N ILE A 57 -10.37 -5.31 -25.67
CA ILE A 57 -9.39 -4.82 -26.64
C ILE A 57 -9.78 -5.29 -28.05
N ALA A 58 -10.19 -6.55 -28.20
CA ALA A 58 -10.63 -7.10 -29.49
C ALA A 58 -11.94 -6.49 -30.01
N ALA A 59 -12.82 -6.04 -29.11
CA ALA A 59 -14.07 -5.35 -29.45
C ALA A 59 -13.90 -3.85 -29.74
N GLY A 60 -12.78 -3.26 -29.30
CA GLY A 60 -12.46 -1.86 -29.49
C GLY A 60 -11.71 -1.59 -30.81
N ASP A 61 -11.07 -0.42 -30.87
CA ASP A 61 -10.26 0.02 -32.02
C ASP A 61 -8.84 -0.53 -32.07
N GLY A 62 -8.48 -1.39 -31.11
CA GLY A 62 -7.15 -1.99 -30.98
C GLY A 62 -6.05 -1.07 -30.43
N ALA A 63 -6.36 0.16 -30.06
CA ALA A 63 -5.40 1.10 -29.51
C ALA A 63 -5.04 0.83 -28.05
N ALA A 64 -5.95 0.22 -27.28
CA ALA A 64 -5.73 -0.10 -25.88
C ALA A 64 -4.77 -1.28 -25.71
N GLN A 65 -3.92 -1.21 -24.70
CA GLN A 65 -2.94 -2.26 -24.40
C GLN A 65 -3.31 -3.01 -23.10
N MET A 66 -2.99 -4.30 -23.07
CA MET A 66 -3.14 -5.13 -21.89
C MET A 66 -2.23 -4.61 -20.77
N PRO A 67 -2.74 -4.31 -19.56
CA PRO A 67 -1.91 -3.99 -18.42
C PRO A 67 -0.97 -5.14 -18.05
N ARG A 68 0.18 -4.82 -17.46
CA ARG A 68 1.04 -5.78 -16.78
C ARG A 68 0.51 -6.01 -15.37
N PHE A 69 0.67 -7.22 -14.86
CA PHE A 69 0.19 -7.57 -13.51
C PHE A 69 1.35 -8.00 -12.63
N ALA A 70 1.36 -7.52 -11.39
CA ALA A 70 2.20 -8.02 -10.33
C ALA A 70 1.38 -8.26 -9.06
N HIS A 71 1.77 -9.28 -8.29
CA HIS A 71 1.11 -9.65 -7.05
C HIS A 71 2.13 -9.68 -5.93
N GLU A 72 1.81 -8.96 -4.86
CA GLU A 72 2.62 -8.92 -3.65
C GLU A 72 2.01 -9.77 -2.55
N ALA A 73 2.84 -10.27 -1.66
CA ALA A 73 2.42 -11.04 -0.51
C ALA A 73 1.48 -10.24 0.40
N LEU A 74 0.53 -10.93 1.01
CA LEU A 74 -0.42 -10.29 1.93
C LEU A 74 0.27 -9.79 3.20
N LEU A 75 -0.20 -8.65 3.68
CA LEU A 75 0.17 -8.13 4.97
C LEU A 75 -0.55 -8.92 6.07
N VAL A 76 0.21 -9.40 7.05
CA VAL A 76 -0.32 -10.15 8.20
C VAL A 76 0.12 -9.51 9.52
N GLY A 77 -0.71 -9.60 10.55
CA GLY A 77 -0.34 -9.21 11.91
C GLY A 77 0.40 -10.32 12.66
N LYS A 78 0.79 -10.06 13.90
CA LYS A 78 1.48 -11.04 14.78
C LYS A 78 0.70 -12.35 14.95
N GLU A 79 -0.64 -12.28 14.98
CA GLU A 79 -1.54 -13.42 15.21
C GLU A 79 -2.25 -13.91 13.94
N GLY A 80 -1.75 -13.54 12.75
CA GLY A 80 -2.34 -13.92 11.47
C GLY A 80 -2.95 -12.75 10.72
N LYS A 81 -4.10 -12.94 10.01
CA LYS A 81 -4.70 -11.88 9.19
C LYS A 81 -4.93 -10.60 9.99
N LEU A 82 -4.49 -9.47 9.42
CA LEU A 82 -4.90 -8.14 9.90
C LEU A 82 -6.42 -8.06 9.78
N SER A 83 -7.13 -8.31 10.88
CA SER A 83 -8.59 -8.28 10.89
C SER A 83 -9.08 -6.94 11.42
N LYS A 84 -10.17 -6.44 10.83
CA LYS A 84 -10.91 -5.28 11.33
C LYS A 84 -11.37 -5.41 12.80
N ARG A 85 -11.27 -6.61 13.38
CA ARG A 85 -11.61 -6.88 14.79
C ARG A 85 -10.57 -6.43 15.81
N LEU A 86 -9.33 -6.15 15.36
CA LEU A 86 -8.27 -5.58 16.21
C LEU A 86 -8.36 -4.04 16.32
N GLY A 87 -9.52 -3.47 16.05
CA GLY A 87 -9.85 -2.07 16.22
C GLY A 87 -8.79 -1.15 15.62
N SER A 88 -9.01 -0.71 14.38
CA SER A 88 -8.35 0.47 13.84
C SER A 88 -6.83 0.39 13.58
N LEU A 89 -6.40 -0.49 12.68
CA LEU A 89 -5.11 -0.32 11.98
C LEU A 89 -5.27 0.59 10.74
N GLY A 90 -6.24 1.51 10.78
CA GLY A 90 -6.43 2.51 9.73
C GLY A 90 -5.48 3.69 9.91
N CYS A 91 -5.17 4.40 8.82
CA CYS A 91 -4.32 5.59 8.86
C CYS A 91 -4.86 6.70 9.76
N ASP A 92 -6.18 6.76 9.95
CA ASP A 92 -6.87 7.66 10.87
C ASP A 92 -6.48 7.38 12.33
N ALA A 93 -6.46 6.12 12.75
CA ALA A 93 -6.05 5.75 14.09
C ALA A 93 -4.57 6.04 14.36
N PHE A 94 -3.70 5.80 13.40
CA PHE A 94 -2.29 6.18 13.54
C PHE A 94 -2.11 7.70 13.63
N ARG A 95 -2.91 8.46 12.86
CA ARG A 95 -2.93 9.93 12.94
C ARG A 95 -3.36 10.42 14.31
N GLU A 96 -4.44 9.87 14.88
CA GLU A 96 -4.94 10.21 16.21
C GLU A 96 -3.93 9.92 17.33
N ARG A 97 -3.11 8.89 17.14
CA ARG A 97 -2.02 8.52 18.05
C ARG A 97 -0.73 9.31 17.82
N GLY A 98 -0.70 10.23 16.88
CA GLY A 98 0.44 11.11 16.62
C GLY A 98 1.56 10.49 15.78
N PHE A 99 1.29 9.41 15.03
CA PHE A 99 2.28 8.87 14.11
C PHE A 99 2.52 9.79 12.92
N GLU A 100 3.78 9.97 12.56
CA GLU A 100 4.18 10.69 11.37
C GLU A 100 3.82 9.87 10.11
N PRO A 101 3.18 10.47 9.09
CA PRO A 101 2.86 9.77 7.84
C PRO A 101 4.09 9.13 7.20
N GLN A 102 5.24 9.79 7.30
CA GLN A 102 6.50 9.28 6.75
C GLN A 102 6.99 8.01 7.46
N ALA A 103 6.67 7.82 8.75
CA ALA A 103 6.99 6.57 9.45
C ALA A 103 6.25 5.37 8.83
N ILE A 104 4.97 5.55 8.52
CA ILE A 104 4.16 4.52 7.86
C ILE A 104 4.71 4.23 6.47
N VAL A 105 5.04 5.26 5.68
CA VAL A 105 5.61 5.10 4.34
C VAL A 105 6.96 4.40 4.39
N ALA A 106 7.86 4.79 5.32
CA ALA A 106 9.18 4.18 5.47
C ALA A 106 9.08 2.69 5.85
N LEU A 107 8.16 2.34 6.77
CA LEU A 107 7.90 0.94 7.12
C LEU A 107 7.38 0.16 5.91
N LEU A 108 6.30 0.62 5.28
CA LEU A 108 5.65 -0.12 4.19
C LEU A 108 6.55 -0.27 2.96
N ALA A 109 7.40 0.71 2.66
CA ALA A 109 8.35 0.63 1.56
C ALA A 109 9.43 -0.45 1.74
N ARG A 110 9.61 -0.96 2.95
CA ARG A 110 10.59 -2.01 3.27
C ARG A 110 9.97 -3.33 3.69
N LEU A 111 8.70 -3.28 4.07
CA LEU A 111 7.99 -4.46 4.55
C LEU A 111 7.83 -5.47 3.42
N GLY A 112 8.23 -6.72 3.67
CA GLY A 112 8.22 -7.78 2.64
C GLY A 112 9.41 -7.75 1.69
N THR A 113 10.34 -6.79 1.83
CA THR A 113 11.59 -6.75 1.06
C THR A 113 12.75 -7.42 1.81
N SER A 114 13.87 -7.62 1.11
CA SER A 114 15.14 -8.05 1.72
C SER A 114 15.94 -6.87 2.32
N LEU A 115 15.45 -5.66 2.20
CA LEU A 115 16.13 -4.45 2.68
C LEU A 115 15.81 -4.18 4.16
N PRO A 116 16.73 -3.57 4.91
CA PRO A 116 16.49 -3.23 6.30
C PRO A 116 15.39 -2.16 6.44
N VAL A 117 14.63 -2.25 7.52
CA VAL A 117 13.64 -1.24 7.88
C VAL A 117 14.36 -0.10 8.62
N GLU A 118 14.40 1.08 8.00
CA GLU A 118 15.14 2.25 8.49
C GLU A 118 14.24 3.49 8.56
N PRO A 119 14.50 4.42 9.50
CA PRO A 119 13.73 5.66 9.64
C PRO A 119 14.15 6.68 8.57
N ILE A 120 13.73 6.47 7.34
CA ILE A 120 14.06 7.33 6.19
C ILE A 120 13.06 8.49 6.12
N ALA A 121 13.50 9.69 6.46
CA ALA A 121 12.67 10.89 6.48
C ALA A 121 12.38 11.42 5.06
N ASP A 122 13.32 11.29 4.14
CA ASP A 122 13.17 11.77 2.76
C ASP A 122 12.51 10.72 1.86
N ARG A 123 11.41 11.09 1.24
CA ARG A 123 10.70 10.24 0.28
C ARG A 123 11.53 9.99 -0.98
N GLY A 124 12.37 10.96 -1.40
CA GLY A 124 13.29 10.80 -2.54
C GLY A 124 14.27 9.66 -2.29
N ALA A 125 14.88 9.61 -1.10
CA ALA A 125 15.79 8.54 -0.74
C ALA A 125 15.13 7.14 -0.69
N LEU A 126 13.84 7.07 -0.34
CA LEU A 126 13.07 5.82 -0.47
C LEU A 126 12.91 5.40 -1.94
N LEU A 127 12.61 6.36 -2.84
CA LEU A 127 12.44 6.08 -4.27
C LEU A 127 13.74 5.63 -4.93
N GLU A 128 14.88 6.22 -4.58
CA GLU A 128 16.19 5.84 -5.12
C GLU A 128 16.56 4.38 -4.84
N THR A 129 16.05 3.84 -3.74
CA THR A 129 16.33 2.47 -3.30
C THR A 129 15.14 1.52 -3.49
N PHE A 130 14.05 2.00 -4.10
CA PHE A 130 12.87 1.18 -4.35
C PHE A 130 13.09 0.28 -5.57
N ASP A 131 13.00 -1.05 -5.35
CA ASP A 131 13.08 -2.04 -6.41
C ASP A 131 12.08 -3.16 -6.15
N LEU A 132 11.15 -3.37 -7.08
CA LEU A 132 10.14 -4.43 -7.02
C LEU A 132 10.76 -5.83 -6.94
N ALA A 133 11.98 -6.02 -7.44
CA ALA A 133 12.69 -7.30 -7.38
C ALA A 133 13.13 -7.68 -5.95
N THR A 134 13.13 -6.75 -5.01
CA THR A 134 13.48 -7.01 -3.61
C THR A 134 12.34 -7.61 -2.79
N PHE A 135 11.10 -7.57 -3.30
CA PHE A 135 9.94 -8.09 -2.60
C PHE A 135 9.90 -9.62 -2.61
N GLY A 136 9.75 -10.20 -1.42
CA GLY A 136 9.59 -11.63 -1.24
C GLY A 136 8.15 -12.10 -1.48
N ARG A 137 7.97 -13.43 -1.57
CA ARG A 137 6.65 -14.05 -1.70
C ARG A 137 6.04 -14.49 -0.37
N ALA A 138 6.81 -14.40 0.72
CA ALA A 138 6.31 -14.74 2.06
C ALA A 138 5.44 -13.61 2.59
N PRO A 139 4.37 -13.92 3.35
CA PRO A 139 3.54 -12.91 3.98
C PRO A 139 4.38 -11.91 4.79
N ALA A 140 4.15 -10.62 4.55
CA ALA A 140 4.85 -9.55 5.24
C ALA A 140 4.20 -9.32 6.62
N LYS A 141 5.00 -9.42 7.69
CA LYS A 141 4.49 -9.25 9.06
C LYS A 141 4.54 -7.78 9.46
N PHE A 142 3.38 -7.19 9.66
CA PHE A 142 3.28 -5.85 10.25
C PHE A 142 3.49 -5.94 11.75
N ASP A 143 4.48 -5.22 12.25
CA ASP A 143 4.76 -5.06 13.68
C ASP A 143 4.62 -3.58 14.07
N GLU A 144 3.66 -3.29 14.92
CA GLU A 144 3.41 -1.94 15.41
C GLU A 144 4.57 -1.40 16.25
N THR A 145 5.25 -2.26 16.99
CA THR A 145 6.44 -1.87 17.75
C THR A 145 7.55 -1.36 16.84
N GLU A 146 7.68 -1.95 15.65
CA GLU A 146 8.65 -1.48 14.66
C GLU A 146 8.23 -0.12 14.08
N LEU A 147 6.93 0.09 13.85
CA LEU A 147 6.41 1.39 13.45
C LEU A 147 6.66 2.46 14.52
N GLU A 148 6.44 2.15 15.80
CA GLU A 148 6.75 3.04 16.93
C GLU A 148 8.23 3.43 16.96
N ARG A 149 9.11 2.46 16.79
CA ARG A 149 10.57 2.69 16.73
C ARG A 149 10.95 3.64 15.58
N ILE A 150 10.39 3.42 14.38
CA ILE A 150 10.64 4.29 13.22
C ILE A 150 10.10 5.69 13.48
N ASN A 151 8.88 5.78 14.03
CA ASN A 151 8.24 7.06 14.32
C ASN A 151 9.05 7.89 15.30
N ALA A 152 9.47 7.31 16.41
CA ALA A 152 10.34 7.97 17.38
C ALA A 152 11.64 8.45 16.73
N ALA A 153 12.30 7.60 15.95
CA ALA A 153 13.55 7.97 15.28
C ALA A 153 13.37 9.10 14.25
N LEU A 154 12.24 9.17 13.56
CA LEU A 154 11.93 10.29 12.66
C LEU A 154 11.64 11.58 13.43
N VAL A 155 10.83 11.51 14.50
CA VAL A 155 10.55 12.66 15.36
C VAL A 155 11.83 13.23 15.98
N HIS A 156 12.76 12.37 16.38
CA HIS A 156 14.08 12.78 16.90
C HIS A 156 14.93 13.55 15.88
N GLN A 157 14.66 13.42 14.58
CA GLN A 157 15.36 14.14 13.51
C GLN A 157 14.67 15.46 13.14
N MET A 158 13.43 15.69 13.56
CA MET A 158 12.67 16.86 13.15
C MET A 158 13.19 18.14 13.79
N ASP A 159 13.35 19.16 12.97
CA ASP A 159 13.62 20.52 13.44
C ASP A 159 12.36 21.17 14.03
N HIS A 160 12.57 22.14 14.93
CA HIS A 160 11.45 22.91 15.54
C HIS A 160 10.49 23.46 14.49
N ALA A 161 11.00 23.99 13.38
CA ALA A 161 10.17 24.57 12.32
C ALA A 161 9.17 23.56 11.71
N ALA A 162 9.53 22.28 11.66
CA ALA A 162 8.68 21.22 11.12
C ALA A 162 7.52 20.82 12.05
N VAL A 163 7.60 21.17 13.33
CA VAL A 163 6.64 20.78 14.36
C VAL A 163 5.99 21.97 15.09
N ALA A 164 6.41 23.20 14.79
CA ALA A 164 6.02 24.41 15.53
C ALA A 164 4.51 24.55 15.71
N ASP A 165 3.73 24.29 14.67
CA ASP A 165 2.27 24.40 14.69
C ASP A 165 1.58 23.34 15.56
N ARG A 166 2.31 22.30 15.96
CA ARG A 166 1.81 21.17 16.78
C ARG A 166 2.28 21.26 18.23
N LEU A 167 3.23 22.15 18.52
CA LEU A 167 3.79 22.31 19.86
C LEU A 167 2.92 23.21 20.74
N PRO A 168 2.95 23.02 22.07
CA PRO A 168 2.32 23.93 22.99
C PRO A 168 2.81 25.38 22.83
N ALA A 169 1.92 26.34 23.01
CA ALA A 169 2.26 27.75 22.93
C ALA A 169 3.44 28.11 23.83
N GLY A 170 4.43 28.80 23.30
CA GLY A 170 5.63 29.23 24.01
C GLY A 170 6.79 28.20 24.01
N MET A 171 6.62 27.05 23.41
CA MET A 171 7.76 26.13 23.24
C MET A 171 8.64 26.61 22.08
N ASP A 172 9.84 27.02 22.42
CA ASP A 172 10.86 27.44 21.45
C ASP A 172 11.73 26.27 20.94
N ALA A 173 12.65 26.59 20.05
CA ALA A 173 13.57 25.58 19.48
C ALA A 173 14.44 24.90 20.54
N ALA A 174 14.86 25.64 21.58
CA ALA A 174 15.68 25.06 22.66
C ALA A 174 14.87 24.05 23.49
N GLY A 175 13.63 24.40 23.81
CA GLY A 175 12.68 23.51 24.48
C GLY A 175 12.40 22.24 23.66
N TRP A 176 12.16 22.41 22.36
CA TRP A 176 11.97 21.26 21.45
C TRP A 176 13.20 20.34 21.43
N HIS A 177 14.39 20.88 21.26
CA HIS A 177 15.62 20.10 21.25
C HIS A 177 15.88 19.35 22.56
N ALA A 178 15.42 19.88 23.68
CA ALA A 178 15.57 19.22 24.98
C ALA A 178 14.61 18.03 25.17
N ILE A 179 13.39 18.12 24.64
CA ILE A 179 12.36 17.08 24.89
C ILE A 179 12.34 16.01 23.81
N ARG A 180 12.60 16.35 22.53
CA ARG A 180 12.41 15.42 21.38
C ARG A 180 13.12 14.07 21.53
N PRO A 181 14.30 13.94 22.16
CA PRO A 181 14.94 12.62 22.33
C PRO A 181 14.22 11.67 23.28
N ASN A 182 13.19 12.17 23.99
CA ASN A 182 12.41 11.41 24.96
C ASN A 182 10.97 11.10 24.49
N LEU A 183 10.67 11.39 23.22
CA LEU A 183 9.37 11.17 22.60
C LEU A 183 9.26 9.82 21.91
#